data_81f7bf4fa0cbd3024f5e946654918440
#
_entry.id   81f7bf4fa0cbd3024f5e946654918440
#
_cell.length_a   1.000
_cell.length_b   1.000
_cell.length_c   1.000
_cell.angle_alpha   90.00
_cell.angle_beta   90.00
_cell.angle_gamma   90.00
#
_symmetry.space_group_name_H-M   'P 1'
#
loop_
_entity.id
_entity.type
_entity.pdbx_description
1 polymer ?
#
loop_
_entity_poly.entity_id
_entity_poly.type
_entity_poly.pdbx_seq_one_letter_code
_entity_poly.pdbx_strand_id
1 'polypeptide(L)'
;MKRFLKYTLITLLALPLLAAAFLWGLYLTADMEPPAMTVDTAAYRVADHGGYTSCRGSFLRHNRYGLWELYTAGSPEESGAAAGALTAGLMRYQEQVFVDQIREFIPSDGYLKFLRGLIVIFNRNLGRHVPEEYRREIYARSLYCSHDFDAIGTPYERQLNYHAAHDIGHAMSQYMLVGCSSFAAWGGMSADGELVVGRNFDFYMGDDFPRHKIVTFCRPQAGHPFVSIGWAGMIGVLSGMNDKGLTVTINAAKGPVPLSAATPISILAREILQHAATIGEALEIARRRDTFVSESLLIASARDGRAAIIEKTPRKTALYESGGEYLLCTNHYQSAELAGDEHNLENLARTDSPCRFARLEELTAANAPLTPQAAVAMLRDQRGEGGADIGVGNDCSVNQSIAHHSVVFRPSALKMWVSTSPWQGGAYICYDLGAVMRDPDPAGELCDAAQEIAADTAYLAHDYPRVVAYRRLGGEIRKAMREETAADAATLDRFERTNPQNFHTWKLLGEYYRSQGDDVRAAQCFDKALQSGIPRADEREA
;
A
#
# COMPACT_ATOMS: atom_id res chain seq x y z
N MET A 1 -57.36 9.62 -5.66
CA MET A 1 -56.18 10.27 -6.28
C MET A 1 -55.53 11.31 -5.38
N LYS A 2 -56.16 12.40 -4.92
CA LYS A 2 -55.55 13.44 -4.06
C LYS A 2 -54.97 12.93 -2.72
N ARG A 3 -55.64 11.97 -2.03
CA ARG A 3 -55.14 11.38 -0.78
C ARG A 3 -53.93 10.46 -1.02
N PHE A 4 -53.90 9.68 -2.07
CA PHE A 4 -52.80 8.85 -2.46
C PHE A 4 -51.55 9.72 -2.76
N LEU A 5 -51.71 10.76 -3.58
CA LEU A 5 -50.64 11.69 -3.93
C LEU A 5 -50.08 12.41 -2.69
N LYS A 6 -50.93 12.78 -1.73
CA LYS A 6 -50.51 13.39 -0.45
C LYS A 6 -49.67 12.41 0.39
N TYR A 7 -50.09 11.17 0.53
CA TYR A 7 -49.31 10.17 1.30
C TYR A 7 -48.02 9.78 0.61
N THR A 8 -48.01 9.65 -0.72
CA THR A 8 -46.80 9.44 -1.49
C THR A 8 -45.81 10.60 -1.32
N LEU A 9 -46.27 11.85 -1.36
CA LEU A 9 -45.42 13.02 -1.15
C LEU A 9 -44.88 13.08 0.29
N ILE A 10 -45.73 12.77 1.29
CA ILE A 10 -45.30 12.73 2.70
C ILE A 10 -44.23 11.63 2.88
N THR A 11 -44.44 10.45 2.30
CA THR A 11 -43.46 9.34 2.39
C THR A 11 -42.14 9.71 1.69
N LEU A 12 -42.20 10.33 0.52
CA LEU A 12 -41.02 10.80 -0.23
C LEU A 12 -40.21 11.88 0.53
N LEU A 13 -40.87 12.71 1.35
CA LEU A 13 -40.18 13.71 2.17
C LEU A 13 -39.77 13.17 3.55
N ALA A 14 -40.53 12.25 4.14
CA ALA A 14 -40.26 11.69 5.45
C ALA A 14 -39.07 10.69 5.40
N LEU A 15 -38.96 9.88 4.36
CA LEU A 15 -37.90 8.88 4.22
C LEU A 15 -36.48 9.51 4.23
N PRO A 16 -36.17 10.56 3.45
CA PRO A 16 -34.87 11.22 3.52
C PRO A 16 -34.59 11.87 4.88
N LEU A 17 -35.62 12.45 5.54
CA LEU A 17 -35.47 13.04 6.87
C LEU A 17 -35.19 11.98 7.93
N LEU A 18 -35.89 10.85 7.89
CA LEU A 18 -35.62 9.71 8.79
C LEU A 18 -34.24 9.13 8.54
N ALA A 19 -33.83 8.97 7.29
CA ALA A 19 -32.48 8.52 6.94
C ALA A 19 -31.41 9.52 7.44
N ALA A 20 -31.62 10.81 7.26
CA ALA A 20 -30.72 11.84 7.78
C ALA A 20 -30.63 11.84 9.31
N ALA A 21 -31.78 11.70 10.00
CA ALA A 21 -31.82 11.60 11.46
C ALA A 21 -31.12 10.32 11.97
N PHE A 22 -31.28 9.19 11.27
CA PHE A 22 -30.59 7.95 11.57
C PHE A 22 -29.07 8.08 11.39
N LEU A 23 -28.62 8.62 10.25
CA LEU A 23 -27.19 8.86 9.99
C LEU A 23 -26.60 9.85 11.01
N TRP A 24 -27.35 10.89 11.40
CA TRP A 24 -26.95 11.81 12.43
C TRP A 24 -26.83 11.13 13.80
N GLY A 25 -27.74 10.22 14.14
CA GLY A 25 -27.65 9.38 15.33
C GLY A 25 -26.39 8.49 15.32
N LEU A 26 -26.08 7.84 14.18
CA LEU A 26 -24.85 7.06 14.01
C LEU A 26 -23.59 7.93 14.16
N TYR A 27 -23.60 9.14 13.61
CA TYR A 27 -22.50 10.10 13.74
C TYR A 27 -22.26 10.50 15.20
N LEU A 28 -23.32 10.81 15.95
CA LEU A 28 -23.23 11.18 17.36
C LEU A 28 -22.83 10.03 18.30
N THR A 29 -23.02 8.79 17.86
CA THR A 29 -22.67 7.58 18.64
C THR A 29 -21.36 6.95 18.19
N ALA A 30 -20.58 7.63 17.32
CA ALA A 30 -19.29 7.16 16.91
C ALA A 30 -18.31 7.10 18.09
N ASP A 31 -17.76 5.92 18.33
CA ASP A 31 -16.79 5.64 19.40
C ASP A 31 -15.37 5.71 18.82
N MET A 32 -14.84 6.93 18.76
CA MET A 32 -13.49 7.24 18.29
C MET A 32 -12.64 7.82 19.42
N GLU A 33 -13.02 7.58 20.68
CA GLU A 33 -12.31 8.13 21.81
C GLU A 33 -10.94 7.48 22.00
N PRO A 34 -9.93 8.27 22.40
CA PRO A 34 -8.63 7.74 22.74
C PRO A 34 -8.72 6.81 23.96
N PRO A 35 -7.77 5.85 24.11
CA PRO A 35 -7.70 5.03 25.30
C PRO A 35 -7.48 5.88 26.56
N ALA A 36 -8.05 5.44 27.69
CA ALA A 36 -7.93 6.12 28.98
C ALA A 36 -6.50 6.01 29.53
N MET A 37 -5.61 6.85 29.07
CA MET A 37 -4.21 6.89 29.49
C MET A 37 -3.66 8.33 29.44
N THR A 38 -2.59 8.57 30.19
CA THR A 38 -1.87 9.85 30.18
C THR A 38 -0.44 9.62 29.75
N VAL A 39 0.05 10.44 28.82
CA VAL A 39 1.45 10.47 28.40
C VAL A 39 2.04 11.83 28.78
N ASP A 40 3.11 11.83 29.55
CA ASP A 40 3.88 13.04 29.82
C ASP A 40 4.75 13.38 28.60
N THR A 41 4.20 14.18 27.69
CA THR A 41 4.89 14.58 26.45
C THR A 41 6.17 15.37 26.72
N ALA A 42 6.27 16.07 27.87
CA ALA A 42 7.46 16.82 28.25
C ALA A 42 8.67 15.92 28.54
N ALA A 43 8.43 14.64 28.87
CA ALA A 43 9.47 13.66 29.08
C ALA A 43 10.10 13.11 27.79
N TYR A 44 9.49 13.35 26.62
CA TYR A 44 9.97 12.87 25.31
C TYR A 44 10.63 13.97 24.49
N ARG A 45 11.71 14.51 25.04
CA ARG A 45 12.52 15.55 24.37
C ARG A 45 13.43 14.90 23.33
N VAL A 46 13.42 15.45 22.13
CA VAL A 46 14.30 15.03 21.04
C VAL A 46 15.66 15.70 21.25
N ALA A 47 16.72 14.89 21.25
CA ALA A 47 18.10 15.35 21.24
C ALA A 47 18.67 15.19 19.82
N ASP A 48 19.29 16.24 19.29
CA ASP A 48 19.97 16.24 17.99
C ASP A 48 21.49 15.97 18.20
N HIS A 49 22.00 14.99 17.44
CA HIS A 49 23.40 14.56 17.47
C HIS A 49 24.12 14.83 16.13
N GLY A 50 23.54 15.65 15.26
CA GLY A 50 24.08 16.03 13.95
C GLY A 50 23.90 15.00 12.83
N GLY A 51 23.95 13.70 13.12
CA GLY A 51 23.73 12.61 12.14
C GLY A 51 22.46 11.82 12.40
N TYR A 52 21.90 11.94 13.59
CA TYR A 52 20.65 11.30 14.02
C TYR A 52 20.01 12.10 15.14
N THR A 53 18.72 11.84 15.37
CA THR A 53 18.00 12.35 16.54
C THR A 53 17.63 11.21 17.47
N SER A 54 17.59 11.44 18.78
CA SER A 54 17.22 10.42 19.75
C SER A 54 16.17 10.90 20.75
N CYS A 55 15.42 9.95 21.31
CA CYS A 55 14.41 10.17 22.32
C CYS A 55 14.21 8.89 23.14
N ARG A 56 14.61 8.91 24.44
CA ARG A 56 14.37 7.80 25.39
C ARG A 56 14.77 6.41 24.86
N GLY A 57 15.97 6.27 24.30
CA GLY A 57 16.47 5.00 23.75
C GLY A 57 15.95 4.65 22.35
N SER A 58 15.02 5.43 21.81
CA SER A 58 14.64 5.40 20.41
C SER A 58 15.41 6.42 19.60
N PHE A 59 15.57 6.19 18.29
CA PHE A 59 16.25 7.15 17.42
C PHE A 59 15.69 7.16 16.02
N LEU A 60 15.92 8.27 15.31
CA LEU A 60 15.61 8.48 13.91
C LEU A 60 16.84 9.00 13.19
N ARG A 61 17.17 8.42 12.05
CA ARG A 61 18.25 8.90 11.19
C ARG A 61 17.83 8.86 9.71
N HIS A 62 18.48 9.69 8.92
CA HIS A 62 18.35 9.66 7.47
C HIS A 62 19.67 9.14 6.90
N ASN A 63 19.64 7.96 6.27
CA ASN A 63 20.85 7.35 5.78
C ASN A 63 21.30 7.96 4.43
N ARG A 64 22.52 7.65 4.00
CA ARG A 64 23.11 8.16 2.75
C ARG A 64 22.37 7.74 1.48
N TYR A 65 21.48 6.76 1.57
CA TYR A 65 20.68 6.24 0.44
C TYR A 65 19.29 6.88 0.34
N GLY A 66 18.98 7.83 1.23
CA GLY A 66 17.69 8.53 1.24
C GLY A 66 16.56 7.80 1.95
N LEU A 67 16.88 6.76 2.75
CA LEU A 67 15.91 6.09 3.61
C LEU A 67 15.95 6.65 5.02
N TRP A 68 14.79 6.81 5.65
CA TRP A 68 14.69 7.06 7.07
C TRP A 68 14.74 5.72 7.82
N GLU A 69 15.48 5.69 8.91
CA GLU A 69 15.65 4.54 9.79
C GLU A 69 15.17 4.93 11.18
N LEU A 70 14.08 4.31 11.62
CA LEU A 70 13.48 4.54 12.94
C LEU A 70 13.67 3.30 13.81
N TYR A 71 14.33 3.45 14.94
CA TYR A 71 14.37 2.42 15.98
C TYR A 71 13.48 2.81 17.16
N THR A 72 12.63 1.89 17.61
CA THR A 72 11.77 2.08 18.78
C THR A 72 11.85 0.87 19.71
N ALA A 73 11.76 1.12 21.02
CA ALA A 73 11.73 0.06 22.02
C ALA A 73 10.84 0.46 23.20
N GLY A 74 10.26 -0.53 23.88
CA GLY A 74 9.50 -0.33 25.11
C GLY A 74 8.02 -0.70 25.00
N SER A 75 7.23 -0.17 25.93
CA SER A 75 5.77 -0.33 25.92
C SER A 75 5.13 0.38 24.71
N PRO A 76 3.86 0.06 24.39
CA PRO A 76 3.16 0.76 23.32
C PRO A 76 3.18 2.28 23.45
N GLU A 77 3.03 2.78 24.68
CA GLU A 77 3.08 4.22 24.97
C GLU A 77 4.46 4.82 24.75
N GLU A 78 5.48 4.14 25.24
CA GLU A 78 6.87 4.58 25.11
C GLU A 78 7.31 4.61 23.65
N SER A 79 7.03 3.53 22.91
CA SER A 79 7.33 3.42 21.48
C SER A 79 6.54 4.45 20.66
N GLY A 80 5.23 4.61 20.96
CA GLY A 80 4.36 5.57 20.29
C GLY A 80 4.80 7.02 20.52
N ALA A 81 5.05 7.41 21.77
CA ALA A 81 5.46 8.77 22.12
C ALA A 81 6.85 9.11 21.57
N ALA A 82 7.83 8.20 21.70
CA ALA A 82 9.17 8.43 21.16
C ALA A 82 9.15 8.55 19.63
N ALA A 83 8.46 7.65 18.94
CA ALA A 83 8.30 7.71 17.49
C ALA A 83 7.56 8.98 17.05
N GLY A 84 6.49 9.37 17.78
CA GLY A 84 5.75 10.59 17.52
C GLY A 84 6.66 11.83 17.60
N ALA A 85 7.41 11.95 18.70
CA ALA A 85 8.34 13.05 18.91
C ALA A 85 9.43 13.12 17.81
N LEU A 86 10.04 11.96 17.48
CA LEU A 86 11.09 11.85 16.48
C LEU A 86 10.60 12.12 15.05
N THR A 87 9.37 11.74 14.72
CA THR A 87 8.85 11.80 13.35
C THR A 87 7.80 12.88 13.12
N ALA A 88 7.59 13.82 14.05
CA ALA A 88 6.54 14.85 13.98
C ALA A 88 6.54 15.62 12.64
N GLY A 89 7.69 16.06 12.17
CA GLY A 89 7.83 16.74 10.88
C GLY A 89 7.51 15.85 9.68
N LEU A 90 7.90 14.57 9.73
CA LEU A 90 7.61 13.59 8.69
C LEU A 90 6.12 13.21 8.68
N MET A 91 5.47 13.10 9.85
CA MET A 91 4.02 12.88 9.95
C MET A 91 3.24 14.04 9.32
N ARG A 92 3.64 15.28 9.63
CA ARG A 92 3.01 16.47 9.02
C ARG A 92 3.17 16.48 7.50
N TYR A 93 4.37 16.17 7.00
CA TYR A 93 4.63 16.06 5.56
C TYR A 93 3.74 14.98 4.91
N GLN A 94 3.71 13.79 5.50
CA GLN A 94 2.94 12.66 4.97
C GLN A 94 1.44 12.96 4.93
N GLU A 95 0.93 13.62 5.98
CA GLU A 95 -0.46 14.03 6.07
C GLU A 95 -0.81 15.10 5.04
N GLN A 96 0.09 16.08 4.82
CA GLN A 96 -0.07 17.11 3.80
C GLN A 96 -0.16 16.50 2.40
N VAL A 97 0.79 15.63 2.02
CA VAL A 97 0.80 14.96 0.71
C VAL A 97 -0.48 14.15 0.49
N PHE A 98 -0.92 13.43 1.53
CA PHE A 98 -2.14 12.62 1.46
C PHE A 98 -3.40 13.50 1.26
N VAL A 99 -3.52 14.59 2.02
CA VAL A 99 -4.65 15.53 1.93
C VAL A 99 -4.65 16.26 0.58
N ASP A 100 -3.48 16.67 0.08
CA ASP A 100 -3.37 17.34 -1.22
C ASP A 100 -3.76 16.42 -2.37
N GLN A 101 -3.37 15.15 -2.32
CA GLN A 101 -3.77 14.16 -3.31
C GLN A 101 -5.29 13.91 -3.30
N ILE A 102 -5.91 13.85 -2.11
CA ILE A 102 -7.37 13.74 -2.00
C ILE A 102 -8.05 14.96 -2.61
N ARG A 103 -7.53 16.17 -2.37
CA ARG A 103 -8.06 17.41 -2.95
C ARG A 103 -7.91 17.48 -4.47
N GLU A 104 -6.88 16.88 -5.02
CA GLU A 104 -6.73 16.78 -6.47
C GLU A 104 -7.84 15.92 -7.10
N PHE A 105 -8.22 14.82 -6.45
CA PHE A 105 -9.32 13.97 -6.90
C PHE A 105 -10.69 14.59 -6.60
N ILE A 106 -10.82 15.30 -5.49
CA ILE A 106 -12.08 15.85 -4.98
C ILE A 106 -11.89 17.33 -4.62
N PRO A 107 -11.97 18.24 -5.60
CA PRO A 107 -11.67 19.66 -5.38
C PRO A 107 -12.73 20.44 -4.60
N SER A 108 -13.90 19.84 -4.28
CA SER A 108 -15.00 20.49 -3.56
C SER A 108 -14.88 20.35 -2.04
N ASP A 109 -14.62 21.42 -1.32
CA ASP A 109 -14.58 21.43 0.17
C ASP A 109 -15.91 20.98 0.80
N GLY A 110 -17.06 21.31 0.19
CA GLY A 110 -18.36 20.86 0.65
C GLY A 110 -18.53 19.35 0.55
N TYR A 111 -18.07 18.77 -0.56
CA TYR A 111 -18.11 17.32 -0.78
C TYR A 111 -17.11 16.59 0.13
N LEU A 112 -15.93 17.15 0.37
CA LEU A 112 -14.97 16.61 1.34
C LEU A 112 -15.54 16.56 2.77
N LYS A 113 -16.25 17.60 3.21
CA LYS A 113 -16.93 17.61 4.52
C LYS A 113 -18.03 16.54 4.61
N PHE A 114 -18.77 16.33 3.53
CA PHE A 114 -19.78 15.28 3.45
C PHE A 114 -19.13 13.89 3.53
N LEU A 115 -18.07 13.63 2.75
CA LEU A 115 -17.30 12.37 2.80
C LEU A 115 -16.70 12.12 4.17
N ARG A 116 -16.17 13.15 4.85
CA ARG A 116 -15.72 13.02 6.23
C ARG A 116 -16.82 12.50 7.15
N GLY A 117 -18.04 13.04 7.04
CA GLY A 117 -19.19 12.56 7.81
C GLY A 117 -19.48 11.09 7.56
N LEU A 118 -19.40 10.64 6.30
CA LEU A 118 -19.56 9.23 5.93
C LEU A 118 -18.43 8.34 6.50
N ILE A 119 -17.18 8.81 6.47
CA ILE A 119 -16.02 8.10 7.03
C ILE A 119 -16.18 7.93 8.55
N VAL A 120 -16.62 8.96 9.27
CA VAL A 120 -16.90 8.88 10.73
C VAL A 120 -17.99 7.84 11.01
N ILE A 121 -19.09 7.83 10.24
CA ILE A 121 -20.16 6.84 10.39
C ILE A 121 -19.66 5.44 10.06
N PHE A 122 -18.87 5.29 9.01
CA PHE A 122 -18.27 4.01 8.60
C PHE A 122 -17.33 3.48 9.68
N ASN A 123 -16.44 4.33 10.20
CA ASN A 123 -15.42 3.99 11.19
C ASN A 123 -15.91 4.08 12.65
N ARG A 124 -17.24 4.31 12.88
CA ARG A 124 -17.80 4.58 14.22
C ARG A 124 -17.42 3.60 15.34
N ASN A 125 -17.05 2.38 14.99
CA ASN A 125 -16.64 1.34 15.95
C ASN A 125 -15.17 0.90 15.74
N LEU A 126 -14.40 1.60 14.92
CA LEU A 126 -13.04 1.20 14.55
C LEU A 126 -12.16 0.96 15.78
N GLY A 127 -12.26 1.82 16.80
CA GLY A 127 -11.52 1.68 18.03
C GLY A 127 -11.73 0.33 18.75
N ARG A 128 -12.91 -0.27 18.66
CA ARG A 128 -13.21 -1.58 19.28
C ARG A 128 -12.58 -2.76 18.54
N HIS A 129 -12.23 -2.58 17.27
CA HIS A 129 -11.62 -3.62 16.43
C HIS A 129 -10.08 -3.56 16.42
N VAL A 130 -9.50 -2.47 16.94
CA VAL A 130 -8.05 -2.34 17.07
C VAL A 130 -7.63 -2.79 18.47
N PRO A 131 -6.70 -3.75 18.61
CA PRO A 131 -6.18 -4.20 19.91
C PRO A 131 -5.71 -3.03 20.78
N GLU A 132 -5.93 -3.13 22.09
CA GLU A 132 -5.67 -2.05 23.05
C GLU A 132 -4.20 -1.58 22.99
N GLU A 133 -3.24 -2.49 22.85
CA GLU A 133 -1.83 -2.15 22.73
C GLU A 133 -1.56 -1.23 21.55
N TYR A 134 -2.19 -1.47 20.37
CA TYR A 134 -2.01 -0.64 19.20
C TYR A 134 -2.78 0.69 19.29
N ARG A 135 -3.95 0.70 19.94
CA ARG A 135 -4.66 1.95 20.24
C ARG A 135 -3.80 2.88 21.11
N ARG A 136 -3.14 2.33 22.13
CA ARG A 136 -2.25 3.07 23.03
C ARG A 136 -1.02 3.60 22.30
N GLU A 137 -0.42 2.81 21.40
CA GLU A 137 0.70 3.25 20.55
C GLU A 137 0.26 4.36 19.59
N ILE A 138 -0.89 4.21 18.90
CA ILE A 138 -1.44 5.22 17.99
C ILE A 138 -1.74 6.51 18.76
N TYR A 139 -2.36 6.42 19.93
CA TYR A 139 -2.69 7.59 20.73
C TYR A 139 -1.44 8.33 21.19
N ALA A 140 -0.46 7.63 21.76
CA ALA A 140 0.77 8.25 22.22
C ALA A 140 1.52 8.96 21.07
N ARG A 141 1.52 8.37 19.87
CA ARG A 141 2.10 8.95 18.66
C ARG A 141 1.31 10.18 18.19
N SER A 142 -0.02 10.13 18.23
CA SER A 142 -0.90 11.20 17.76
C SER A 142 -0.74 12.52 18.53
N LEU A 143 -0.24 12.48 19.76
CA LEU A 143 0.04 13.67 20.59
C LEU A 143 1.10 14.60 19.98
N TYR A 144 1.84 14.13 18.96
CA TYR A 144 2.86 14.89 18.23
C TYR A 144 2.43 15.25 16.80
N CYS A 145 1.19 14.96 16.41
CA CYS A 145 0.65 15.35 15.11
C CYS A 145 0.40 16.86 15.04
N SER A 146 0.53 17.42 13.84
CA SER A 146 0.17 18.82 13.59
C SER A 146 -1.33 19.06 13.78
N HIS A 147 -1.68 20.25 14.28
CA HIS A 147 -3.06 20.74 14.34
C HIS A 147 -3.54 21.39 13.02
N ASP A 148 -2.69 21.46 11.99
CA ASP A 148 -3.05 22.06 10.69
C ASP A 148 -4.23 21.31 10.02
N PHE A 149 -4.47 20.07 10.40
CA PHE A 149 -5.47 19.18 9.80
C PHE A 149 -6.67 18.91 10.72
N ASP A 150 -6.86 19.65 11.81
CA ASP A 150 -7.96 19.44 12.76
C ASP A 150 -9.36 19.60 12.12
N ALA A 151 -9.44 20.28 10.97
CA ALA A 151 -10.65 20.35 10.17
C ALA A 151 -11.18 18.98 9.68
N ILE A 152 -10.29 17.96 9.59
CA ILE A 152 -10.67 16.59 9.18
C ILE A 152 -10.73 15.60 10.34
N GLY A 153 -10.52 16.02 11.59
CA GLY A 153 -10.63 15.21 12.80
C GLY A 153 -9.56 15.54 13.83
N THR A 154 -9.73 15.08 15.06
CA THR A 154 -8.68 15.19 16.08
C THR A 154 -7.44 14.41 15.67
N PRO A 155 -6.24 14.72 16.20
CA PRO A 155 -5.01 13.98 15.89
C PRO A 155 -5.15 12.46 16.03
N TYR A 156 -5.81 11.98 17.10
CA TYR A 156 -6.02 10.55 17.31
C TYR A 156 -6.99 9.95 16.28
N GLU A 157 -8.13 10.59 16.03
CA GLU A 157 -9.08 10.14 15.00
C GLU A 157 -8.43 10.03 13.63
N ARG A 158 -7.64 11.03 13.24
CA ARG A 158 -6.93 11.02 11.95
C ARG A 158 -5.96 9.85 11.87
N GLN A 159 -5.09 9.68 12.88
CA GLN A 159 -4.13 8.59 12.90
C GLN A 159 -4.81 7.21 12.89
N LEU A 160 -5.88 7.04 13.66
CA LEU A 160 -6.67 5.80 13.65
C LEU A 160 -7.29 5.53 12.28
N ASN A 161 -7.89 6.56 11.67
CA ASN A 161 -8.49 6.47 10.33
C ASN A 161 -7.46 6.18 9.23
N TYR A 162 -6.23 6.71 9.34
CA TYR A 162 -5.18 6.44 8.34
C TYR A 162 -4.73 4.98 8.32
N HIS A 163 -4.85 4.25 9.43
CA HIS A 163 -4.61 2.81 9.44
C HIS A 163 -5.69 2.01 8.68
N ALA A 164 -6.90 2.56 8.58
CA ALA A 164 -7.98 2.02 7.77
C ALA A 164 -8.02 2.60 6.34
N ALA A 165 -7.21 3.62 6.03
CA ALA A 165 -7.29 4.34 4.75
C ALA A 165 -6.89 3.45 3.55
N HIS A 166 -5.91 2.56 3.72
CA HIS A 166 -5.57 1.55 2.72
C HIS A 166 -6.80 0.71 2.37
N ASP A 167 -7.49 0.21 3.37
CA ASP A 167 -8.66 -0.66 3.23
C ASP A 167 -9.86 0.10 2.64
N ILE A 168 -10.08 1.35 3.08
CA ILE A 168 -11.13 2.22 2.51
C ILE A 168 -10.83 2.54 1.04
N GLY A 169 -9.55 2.78 0.70
CA GLY A 169 -9.11 2.99 -0.68
C GLY A 169 -9.44 1.81 -1.58
N HIS A 170 -9.30 0.58 -1.07
CA HIS A 170 -9.72 -0.64 -1.77
C HIS A 170 -11.23 -0.69 -2.03
N ALA A 171 -12.03 -0.33 -1.03
CA ALA A 171 -13.48 -0.26 -1.19
C ALA A 171 -13.91 0.80 -2.23
N MET A 172 -13.05 1.81 -2.46
CA MET A 172 -13.23 2.89 -3.43
C MET A 172 -12.36 2.70 -4.70
N SER A 173 -12.09 1.48 -5.11
CA SER A 173 -11.12 1.05 -6.13
C SER A 173 -11.16 1.79 -7.49
N GLN A 174 -12.14 2.63 -7.74
CA GLN A 174 -12.24 3.48 -8.94
C GLN A 174 -11.26 4.67 -8.94
N TYR A 175 -10.68 5.03 -7.81
CA TYR A 175 -9.89 6.26 -7.64
C TYR A 175 -8.43 6.03 -7.27
N MET A 176 -8.02 4.81 -6.92
CA MET A 176 -6.66 4.53 -6.47
C MET A 176 -6.02 3.42 -7.31
N LEU A 177 -4.81 3.69 -7.80
CA LEU A 177 -3.98 2.67 -8.42
C LEU A 177 -3.35 1.83 -7.31
N VAL A 178 -3.87 0.63 -7.13
CA VAL A 178 -3.36 -0.34 -6.17
C VAL A 178 -3.11 -1.65 -6.90
N GLY A 179 -1.86 -2.04 -6.95
CA GLY A 179 -1.42 -3.32 -7.46
C GLY A 179 -0.37 -3.87 -6.51
N CYS A 180 -0.35 -5.17 -6.30
CA CYS A 180 0.69 -5.80 -5.51
C CYS A 180 1.17 -7.04 -6.22
N SER A 181 2.47 -7.27 -6.18
CA SER A 181 3.09 -8.49 -6.71
C SER A 181 4.02 -9.04 -5.66
N SER A 182 3.77 -10.27 -5.21
CA SER A 182 4.59 -10.94 -4.21
C SER A 182 4.87 -12.37 -4.65
N PHE A 183 6.02 -12.88 -4.25
CA PHE A 183 6.39 -14.28 -4.49
C PHE A 183 7.31 -14.80 -3.38
N ALA A 184 7.34 -16.12 -3.24
CA ALA A 184 8.29 -16.81 -2.39
C ALA A 184 8.83 -18.03 -3.12
N ALA A 185 10.10 -18.41 -2.87
CA ALA A 185 10.71 -19.62 -3.38
C ALA A 185 11.56 -20.27 -2.28
N TRP A 186 11.63 -21.60 -2.28
CA TRP A 186 12.41 -22.42 -1.35
C TRP A 186 12.82 -23.74 -2.00
N GLY A 187 13.52 -24.60 -1.29
CA GLY A 187 13.93 -25.89 -1.82
C GLY A 187 14.72 -25.76 -3.14
N GLY A 188 14.42 -26.56 -4.13
CA GLY A 188 15.08 -26.55 -5.44
C GLY A 188 14.82 -25.28 -6.26
N MET A 189 13.84 -24.47 -5.88
CA MET A 189 13.55 -23.19 -6.54
C MET A 189 14.35 -22.02 -5.95
N SER A 190 15.13 -22.24 -4.88
CA SER A 190 16.05 -21.27 -4.27
C SER A 190 17.48 -21.77 -4.38
N ALA A 191 18.44 -20.88 -4.60
CA ALA A 191 19.84 -21.23 -4.90
C ALA A 191 20.55 -22.02 -3.79
N ASP A 192 20.15 -21.86 -2.55
CA ASP A 192 20.69 -22.56 -1.38
C ASP A 192 19.62 -23.35 -0.61
N GLY A 193 18.43 -23.51 -1.19
CA GLY A 193 17.30 -24.20 -0.57
C GLY A 193 16.52 -23.37 0.44
N GLU A 194 17.05 -22.24 0.89
CA GLU A 194 16.45 -21.38 1.89
C GLU A 194 15.42 -20.40 1.28
N LEU A 195 14.47 -19.98 2.08
CA LEU A 195 13.43 -19.05 1.64
C LEU A 195 13.99 -17.72 1.07
N VAL A 196 13.47 -17.34 -0.10
CA VAL A 196 13.57 -16.00 -0.71
C VAL A 196 12.16 -15.48 -0.94
N VAL A 197 11.86 -14.28 -0.47
CA VAL A 197 10.54 -13.64 -0.64
C VAL A 197 10.75 -12.30 -1.30
N GLY A 198 10.00 -12.00 -2.35
CA GLY A 198 10.04 -10.72 -3.05
C GLY A 198 8.65 -10.05 -3.09
N ARG A 199 8.61 -8.71 -3.01
CA ARG A 199 7.36 -7.98 -3.05
C ARG A 199 7.49 -6.55 -3.57
N ASN A 200 6.58 -6.14 -4.47
CA ASN A 200 6.27 -4.75 -4.81
C ASN A 200 4.97 -4.33 -4.14
N PHE A 201 4.99 -3.25 -3.38
CA PHE A 201 3.80 -2.58 -2.87
C PHE A 201 3.47 -1.39 -3.77
N ASP A 202 2.63 -1.64 -4.76
CA ASP A 202 2.16 -0.64 -5.69
C ASP A 202 0.94 0.08 -5.10
N PHE A 203 1.20 1.27 -4.59
CA PHE A 203 0.21 2.13 -3.94
C PHE A 203 0.51 3.58 -4.32
N TYR A 204 -0.29 4.11 -5.25
CA TYR A 204 -0.04 5.44 -5.79
C TYR A 204 -0.93 6.50 -5.14
N MET A 205 -0.31 7.38 -4.39
CA MET A 205 -0.89 8.59 -3.79
C MET A 205 -0.05 9.82 -4.16
N GLY A 206 0.31 9.93 -5.46
CA GLY A 206 1.22 10.94 -5.97
C GLY A 206 2.71 10.55 -5.82
N ASP A 207 3.56 11.20 -6.62
CA ASP A 207 5.00 10.90 -6.65
C ASP A 207 5.74 11.34 -5.36
N ASP A 208 5.16 12.23 -4.58
CA ASP A 208 5.71 12.69 -3.31
C ASP A 208 5.41 11.75 -2.12
N PHE A 209 4.38 10.89 -2.24
CA PHE A 209 3.98 9.99 -1.15
C PHE A 209 5.08 9.00 -0.74
N PRO A 210 5.81 8.34 -1.65
CA PRO A 210 6.90 7.42 -1.29
C PRO A 210 8.24 8.11 -0.98
N ARG A 211 8.31 9.44 -0.94
CA ARG A 211 9.56 10.21 -0.83
C ARG A 211 10.30 9.95 0.48
N HIS A 212 9.55 9.87 1.59
CA HIS A 212 10.10 9.67 2.92
C HIS A 212 9.74 8.29 3.47
N LYS A 213 10.20 7.24 2.79
CA LYS A 213 10.08 5.86 3.28
C LYS A 213 10.81 5.70 4.60
N ILE A 214 10.18 4.98 5.54
CA ILE A 214 10.77 4.68 6.84
C ILE A 214 10.93 3.19 7.00
N VAL A 215 12.14 2.74 7.25
CA VAL A 215 12.46 1.40 7.75
C VAL A 215 12.38 1.46 9.26
N THR A 216 11.40 0.80 9.84
CA THR A 216 11.14 0.80 11.28
C THR A 216 11.64 -0.49 11.90
N PHE A 217 12.58 -0.38 12.84
CA PHE A 217 13.03 -1.44 13.71
C PHE A 217 12.30 -1.29 15.04
N CYS A 218 11.42 -2.22 15.35
CA CYS A 218 10.61 -2.17 16.56
C CYS A 218 10.99 -3.31 17.50
N ARG A 219 11.30 -2.96 18.75
CA ARG A 219 11.48 -3.90 19.87
C ARG A 219 10.35 -3.69 20.87
N PRO A 220 9.18 -4.31 20.65
CA PRO A 220 8.06 -4.15 21.55
C PRO A 220 8.34 -4.80 22.92
N GLN A 221 7.68 -4.33 23.96
CA GLN A 221 7.77 -4.93 25.30
C GLN A 221 7.26 -6.37 25.33
N ALA A 222 6.28 -6.70 24.46
CA ALA A 222 5.72 -8.04 24.32
C ALA A 222 5.72 -8.46 22.85
N GLY A 223 5.98 -9.76 22.62
CA GLY A 223 6.06 -10.32 21.27
C GLY A 223 7.48 -10.26 20.69
N HIS A 224 7.57 -10.43 19.37
CA HIS A 224 8.82 -10.53 18.62
C HIS A 224 9.29 -9.16 18.15
N PRO A 225 10.57 -8.82 18.30
CA PRO A 225 11.20 -7.72 17.56
C PRO A 225 11.04 -7.93 16.05
N PHE A 226 10.84 -6.83 15.31
CA PHE A 226 10.63 -6.90 13.88
C PHE A 226 11.15 -5.66 13.16
N VAL A 227 11.31 -5.81 11.84
CA VAL A 227 11.54 -4.72 10.89
C VAL A 227 10.36 -4.63 9.93
N SER A 228 9.92 -3.42 9.62
CA SER A 228 8.89 -3.15 8.62
C SER A 228 9.24 -1.92 7.80
N ILE A 229 8.60 -1.77 6.63
CA ILE A 229 8.73 -0.57 5.81
C ILE A 229 7.37 0.08 5.62
N GLY A 230 7.35 1.41 5.76
CA GLY A 230 6.15 2.23 5.64
C GLY A 230 6.48 3.71 5.60
N TRP A 231 5.64 4.52 6.19
CA TRP A 231 5.74 5.97 6.28
C TRP A 231 5.49 6.47 7.70
N ALA A 232 5.74 7.76 7.94
CA ALA A 232 5.51 8.37 9.25
C ALA A 232 4.03 8.33 9.66
N GLY A 233 3.77 8.02 10.93
CA GLY A 233 2.43 7.82 11.47
C GLY A 233 1.93 6.39 11.40
N MET A 234 2.40 5.57 10.45
CA MET A 234 1.99 4.18 10.31
C MET A 234 2.62 3.29 11.39
N ILE A 235 1.81 2.56 12.15
CA ILE A 235 2.24 1.47 13.03
C ILE A 235 1.87 0.10 12.47
N GLY A 236 0.87 0.05 11.60
CA GLY A 236 0.48 -1.16 10.87
C GLY A 236 1.59 -1.62 9.92
N VAL A 237 1.55 -2.89 9.55
CA VAL A 237 2.55 -3.51 8.69
C VAL A 237 1.97 -3.76 7.31
N LEU A 238 2.74 -3.41 6.27
CA LEU A 238 2.44 -3.69 4.87
C LEU A 238 3.41 -4.74 4.31
N SER A 239 4.67 -4.66 4.75
CA SER A 239 5.74 -5.60 4.49
C SER A 239 6.69 -5.59 5.67
N GLY A 240 7.02 -6.76 6.22
CA GLY A 240 7.92 -6.85 7.37
C GLY A 240 8.40 -8.26 7.65
N MET A 241 9.39 -8.35 8.54
CA MET A 241 9.99 -9.60 9.03
C MET A 241 10.30 -9.49 10.51
N ASN A 242 10.01 -10.53 11.29
CA ASN A 242 10.37 -10.59 12.71
C ASN A 242 11.66 -11.39 12.96
N ASP A 243 12.12 -11.37 14.22
CA ASP A 243 13.36 -12.05 14.68
C ASP A 243 13.27 -13.58 14.67
N LYS A 244 12.09 -14.16 14.36
CA LYS A 244 11.90 -15.60 14.16
C LYS A 244 11.97 -16.01 12.68
N GLY A 245 12.18 -15.03 11.79
CA GLY A 245 12.18 -15.26 10.36
C GLY A 245 10.78 -15.51 9.80
N LEU A 246 9.75 -14.95 10.41
CA LEU A 246 8.43 -14.88 9.80
C LEU A 246 8.30 -13.57 9.05
N THR A 247 7.86 -13.63 7.79
CA THR A 247 7.56 -12.45 6.96
C THR A 247 6.08 -12.33 6.70
N VAL A 248 5.62 -11.09 6.58
CA VAL A 248 4.24 -10.76 6.19
C VAL A 248 4.29 -9.74 5.07
N THR A 249 3.55 -9.99 3.98
CA THR A 249 3.21 -8.99 2.96
C THR A 249 1.73 -9.04 2.67
N ILE A 250 1.08 -7.89 2.46
CA ILE A 250 -0.35 -7.81 2.16
C ILE A 250 -0.58 -7.50 0.69
N ASN A 251 -1.53 -8.19 0.07
CA ASN A 251 -1.96 -7.96 -1.30
C ASN A 251 -3.47 -7.83 -1.33
N ALA A 252 -3.96 -6.73 -1.85
CA ALA A 252 -5.38 -6.49 -1.97
C ALA A 252 -6.10 -7.55 -2.82
N ALA A 253 -7.32 -7.89 -2.46
CA ALA A 253 -8.21 -8.74 -3.26
C ALA A 253 -9.59 -8.09 -3.37
N LYS A 254 -10.36 -8.45 -4.40
CA LYS A 254 -11.71 -7.92 -4.57
C LYS A 254 -12.70 -8.62 -3.65
N GLY A 255 -13.62 -7.86 -3.09
CA GLY A 255 -14.68 -8.38 -2.23
C GLY A 255 -15.89 -7.45 -2.18
N PRO A 256 -16.91 -7.80 -1.40
CA PRO A 256 -18.09 -6.96 -1.25
C PRO A 256 -17.73 -5.60 -0.64
N VAL A 257 -18.46 -4.55 -1.02
CA VAL A 257 -18.31 -3.22 -0.42
C VAL A 257 -18.68 -3.30 1.06
N PRO A 258 -17.77 -2.93 1.97
CA PRO A 258 -18.04 -3.02 3.41
C PRO A 258 -19.02 -1.95 3.86
N LEU A 259 -19.88 -2.31 4.84
CA LEU A 259 -20.87 -1.39 5.41
C LEU A 259 -20.40 -0.72 6.72
N SER A 260 -19.34 -1.24 7.32
CA SER A 260 -18.70 -0.70 8.52
C SER A 260 -17.26 -1.17 8.61
N ALA A 261 -16.42 -0.40 9.28
CA ALA A 261 -15.06 -0.80 9.59
C ALA A 261 -15.02 -1.97 10.59
N ALA A 262 -13.95 -2.75 10.49
CA ALA A 262 -13.52 -3.75 11.46
C ALA A 262 -12.00 -3.62 11.65
N THR A 263 -11.25 -4.69 11.97
CA THR A 263 -9.79 -4.62 12.11
C THR A 263 -9.14 -4.24 10.76
N PRO A 264 -8.38 -3.14 10.70
CA PRO A 264 -7.59 -2.81 9.51
C PRO A 264 -6.60 -3.92 9.18
N ILE A 265 -6.45 -4.24 7.89
CA ILE A 265 -5.55 -5.34 7.48
C ILE A 265 -4.10 -5.08 7.88
N SER A 266 -3.65 -3.84 7.87
CA SER A 266 -2.30 -3.46 8.30
C SER A 266 -2.07 -3.70 9.80
N ILE A 267 -3.10 -3.56 10.61
CA ILE A 267 -3.07 -3.88 12.06
C ILE A 267 -3.09 -5.40 12.27
N LEU A 268 -3.87 -6.15 11.49
CA LEU A 268 -3.81 -7.63 11.51
C LEU A 268 -2.41 -8.13 11.12
N ALA A 269 -1.83 -7.58 10.05
CA ALA A 269 -0.47 -7.93 9.62
C ALA A 269 0.58 -7.58 10.69
N ARG A 270 0.40 -6.46 11.42
CA ARG A 270 1.23 -6.10 12.57
C ARG A 270 1.12 -7.12 13.71
N GLU A 271 -0.10 -7.54 14.05
CA GLU A 271 -0.34 -8.53 15.12
C GLU A 271 0.31 -9.88 14.77
N ILE A 272 0.16 -10.33 13.51
CA ILE A 272 0.83 -11.53 13.01
C ILE A 272 2.35 -11.38 13.14
N LEU A 273 2.92 -10.29 12.64
CA LEU A 273 4.37 -10.08 12.66
C LEU A 273 4.93 -10.01 14.08
N GLN A 274 4.20 -9.41 15.01
CA GLN A 274 4.63 -9.25 16.38
C GLN A 274 4.45 -10.53 17.22
N HIS A 275 3.48 -11.41 16.91
CA HIS A 275 3.09 -12.49 17.81
C HIS A 275 3.15 -13.89 17.20
N ALA A 276 3.45 -14.04 15.90
CA ALA A 276 3.59 -15.34 15.25
C ALA A 276 5.05 -15.64 14.87
N ALA A 277 5.41 -16.90 14.89
CA ALA A 277 6.70 -17.43 14.42
C ALA A 277 6.53 -18.51 13.34
N THR A 278 5.30 -19.00 13.14
CA THR A 278 4.93 -20.05 12.20
C THR A 278 3.69 -19.65 11.39
N ILE A 279 3.50 -20.31 10.23
CA ILE A 279 2.29 -20.13 9.40
C ILE A 279 1.03 -20.48 10.19
N GLY A 280 1.09 -21.54 11.00
CA GLY A 280 -0.04 -21.95 11.84
C GLY A 280 -0.44 -20.90 12.86
N GLU A 281 0.51 -20.29 13.58
CA GLU A 281 0.25 -19.19 14.52
C GLU A 281 -0.31 -17.96 13.81
N ALA A 282 0.22 -17.61 12.62
CA ALA A 282 -0.30 -16.52 11.80
C ALA A 282 -1.76 -16.76 11.38
N LEU A 283 -2.10 -17.97 10.97
CA LEU A 283 -3.45 -18.36 10.60
C LEU A 283 -4.42 -18.26 11.79
N GLU A 284 -4.02 -18.69 12.98
CA GLU A 284 -4.84 -18.59 14.18
C GLU A 284 -5.10 -17.13 14.58
N ILE A 285 -4.12 -16.23 14.42
CA ILE A 285 -4.32 -14.80 14.63
C ILE A 285 -5.31 -14.24 13.59
N ALA A 286 -5.14 -14.59 12.31
CA ALA A 286 -6.02 -14.13 11.25
C ALA A 286 -7.48 -14.60 11.42
N ARG A 287 -7.69 -15.81 11.95
CA ARG A 287 -9.03 -16.36 12.23
C ARG A 287 -9.77 -15.64 13.36
N ARG A 288 -9.03 -15.10 14.33
CA ARG A 288 -9.61 -14.40 15.49
C ARG A 288 -10.05 -12.96 15.19
N ARG A 289 -9.58 -12.39 14.09
CA ARG A 289 -9.87 -11.00 13.74
C ARG A 289 -10.88 -10.90 12.61
N ASP A 290 -11.91 -10.10 12.81
CA ASP A 290 -12.80 -9.68 11.73
C ASP A 290 -12.13 -8.53 10.96
N THR A 291 -12.06 -8.63 9.63
CA THR A 291 -11.63 -7.56 8.73
C THR A 291 -12.82 -7.05 7.93
N PHE A 292 -12.72 -5.87 7.34
CA PHE A 292 -13.80 -5.32 6.54
C PHE A 292 -13.50 -5.30 5.04
N VAL A 293 -12.28 -5.67 4.67
CA VAL A 293 -11.83 -5.79 3.29
C VAL A 293 -11.36 -7.20 2.97
N SER A 294 -11.21 -7.46 1.70
CA SER A 294 -10.71 -8.70 1.13
C SER A 294 -9.24 -8.56 0.79
N GLU A 295 -8.40 -9.43 1.35
CA GLU A 295 -6.94 -9.34 1.27
C GLU A 295 -6.30 -10.73 1.24
N SER A 296 -5.09 -10.80 0.68
CA SER A 296 -4.19 -11.94 0.75
C SER A 296 -2.94 -11.56 1.53
N LEU A 297 -2.59 -12.33 2.56
CA LEU A 297 -1.36 -12.17 3.31
C LEU A 297 -0.41 -13.31 2.93
N LEU A 298 0.67 -13.00 2.19
CA LEU A 298 1.73 -13.96 1.95
C LEU A 298 2.59 -14.02 3.21
N ILE A 299 2.61 -15.20 3.84
CA ILE A 299 3.38 -15.51 5.03
C ILE A 299 4.48 -16.49 4.63
N ALA A 300 5.74 -16.14 4.91
CA ALA A 300 6.82 -17.11 4.82
C ALA A 300 7.47 -17.28 6.18
N SER A 301 7.79 -18.51 6.55
CA SER A 301 8.33 -18.84 7.88
C SER A 301 9.60 -19.66 7.75
N ALA A 302 10.70 -19.14 8.28
CA ALA A 302 11.96 -19.86 8.37
C ALA A 302 11.83 -21.15 9.19
N ARG A 303 10.94 -21.17 10.20
CA ARG A 303 10.67 -22.35 11.02
C ARG A 303 9.95 -23.45 10.25
N ASP A 304 9.00 -23.06 9.39
CA ASP A 304 8.25 -24.00 8.55
C ASP A 304 9.00 -24.35 7.27
N GLY A 305 10.06 -23.60 6.90
CA GLY A 305 10.86 -23.77 5.70
C GLY A 305 10.10 -23.52 4.39
N ARG A 306 8.96 -22.83 4.45
CA ARG A 306 8.04 -22.62 3.32
C ARG A 306 7.18 -21.38 3.48
N ALA A 307 6.38 -21.09 2.46
CA ALA A 307 5.41 -20.01 2.47
C ALA A 307 3.98 -20.52 2.22
N ALA A 308 3.00 -19.71 2.63
CA ALA A 308 1.58 -19.90 2.35
C ALA A 308 0.90 -18.53 2.22
N ILE A 309 -0.31 -18.49 1.65
CA ILE A 309 -1.15 -17.30 1.60
C ILE A 309 -2.34 -17.51 2.53
N ILE A 310 -2.51 -16.59 3.47
CA ILE A 310 -3.75 -16.47 4.23
C ILE A 310 -4.66 -15.56 3.45
N GLU A 311 -5.71 -16.11 2.86
CA GLU A 311 -6.73 -15.38 2.13
C GLU A 311 -7.86 -15.00 3.09
N LYS A 312 -8.11 -13.70 3.21
CA LYS A 312 -9.01 -13.13 4.19
C LYS A 312 -10.11 -12.33 3.51
N THR A 313 -11.36 -12.67 3.79
CA THR A 313 -12.53 -11.85 3.49
C THR A 313 -13.23 -11.46 4.79
N PRO A 314 -14.18 -10.51 4.79
CA PRO A 314 -14.98 -10.21 5.99
C PRO A 314 -15.69 -11.42 6.61
N ARG A 315 -15.90 -12.50 5.83
CA ARG A 315 -16.68 -13.68 6.26
C ARG A 315 -15.87 -14.96 6.38
N LYS A 316 -14.72 -15.07 5.69
CA LYS A 316 -13.95 -16.31 5.60
C LYS A 316 -12.47 -16.04 5.76
N THR A 317 -11.77 -17.02 6.27
CA THR A 317 -10.31 -17.10 6.29
C THR A 317 -9.91 -18.46 5.74
N ALA A 318 -9.19 -18.48 4.63
CA ALA A 318 -8.69 -19.67 3.98
C ALA A 318 -7.16 -19.67 3.98
N LEU A 319 -6.55 -20.85 3.82
CA LEU A 319 -5.10 -21.00 3.64
C LEU A 319 -4.86 -21.61 2.26
N TYR A 320 -4.05 -20.92 1.47
CA TYR A 320 -3.54 -21.47 0.21
C TYR A 320 -2.09 -21.88 0.37
N GLU A 321 -1.79 -23.13 0.00
CA GLU A 321 -0.45 -23.71 -0.06
C GLU A 321 -0.20 -24.20 -1.48
N SER A 322 0.91 -23.83 -2.08
CA SER A 322 1.28 -24.37 -3.40
C SER A 322 1.71 -25.84 -3.27
N GLY A 323 1.45 -26.62 -4.31
CA GLY A 323 1.97 -28.01 -4.39
C GLY A 323 3.46 -28.10 -4.76
N GLY A 324 4.15 -26.96 -4.93
CA GLY A 324 5.54 -26.86 -5.34
C GLY A 324 6.41 -26.12 -4.32
N GLU A 325 7.61 -25.77 -4.73
CA GLU A 325 8.61 -25.07 -3.91
C GLU A 325 8.66 -23.56 -4.24
N TYR A 326 7.59 -23.01 -4.76
CA TYR A 326 7.38 -21.58 -4.95
C TYR A 326 5.92 -21.20 -4.77
N LEU A 327 5.65 -19.92 -4.54
CA LEU A 327 4.34 -19.34 -4.32
C LEU A 327 4.29 -17.97 -4.94
N LEU A 328 3.22 -17.67 -5.67
CA LEU A 328 2.97 -16.36 -6.28
C LEU A 328 1.69 -15.75 -5.70
N CYS A 329 1.67 -14.44 -5.55
CA CYS A 329 0.51 -13.71 -5.05
C CYS A 329 0.42 -12.35 -5.75
N THR A 330 -0.66 -12.15 -6.49
CA THR A 330 -1.05 -10.84 -7.01
C THR A 330 -2.31 -10.34 -6.26
N ASN A 331 -3.36 -9.98 -6.96
CA ASN A 331 -4.55 -9.39 -6.33
C ASN A 331 -5.80 -10.28 -6.45
N HIS A 332 -5.66 -11.59 -6.51
CA HIS A 332 -6.76 -12.55 -6.58
C HIS A 332 -6.54 -13.76 -5.67
N TYR A 333 -7.61 -14.46 -5.33
CA TYR A 333 -7.59 -15.65 -4.49
C TYR A 333 -7.31 -16.92 -5.28
N GLN A 334 -6.63 -17.87 -4.63
CA GLN A 334 -6.16 -19.12 -5.21
C GLN A 334 -6.65 -20.36 -4.43
N SER A 335 -7.08 -20.20 -3.14
CA SER A 335 -7.57 -21.33 -2.34
C SER A 335 -8.83 -21.94 -2.92
N ALA A 336 -9.04 -23.25 -2.69
CA ALA A 336 -10.24 -23.96 -3.12
C ALA A 336 -11.54 -23.32 -2.56
N GLU A 337 -11.45 -22.70 -1.38
CA GLU A 337 -12.58 -22.07 -0.70
C GLU A 337 -12.98 -20.72 -1.29
N LEU A 338 -12.05 -20.00 -1.95
CA LEU A 338 -12.25 -18.61 -2.40
C LEU A 338 -12.00 -18.40 -3.90
N ALA A 339 -11.32 -19.33 -4.60
CA ALA A 339 -11.06 -19.18 -6.03
C ALA A 339 -12.34 -19.04 -6.87
N GLY A 340 -13.42 -19.72 -6.47
CA GLY A 340 -14.74 -19.66 -7.11
C GLY A 340 -15.67 -18.55 -6.59
N ASP A 341 -15.22 -17.67 -5.69
CA ASP A 341 -16.03 -16.54 -5.22
C ASP A 341 -16.34 -15.57 -6.37
N GLU A 342 -17.58 -15.06 -6.44
CA GLU A 342 -18.04 -14.21 -7.53
C GLU A 342 -17.21 -12.94 -7.73
N HIS A 343 -16.79 -12.31 -6.63
CA HIS A 343 -15.93 -11.12 -6.69
C HIS A 343 -14.52 -11.47 -7.17
N ASN A 344 -14.00 -12.67 -6.81
CA ASN A 344 -12.74 -13.14 -7.30
C ASN A 344 -12.78 -13.45 -8.79
N LEU A 345 -13.84 -14.11 -9.27
CA LEU A 345 -14.03 -14.39 -10.70
C LEU A 345 -14.18 -13.09 -11.51
N GLU A 346 -14.91 -12.10 -10.98
CA GLU A 346 -14.99 -10.77 -11.59
C GLU A 346 -13.62 -10.09 -11.62
N ASN A 347 -12.84 -10.18 -10.54
CA ASN A 347 -11.49 -9.63 -10.45
C ASN A 347 -10.55 -10.25 -11.50
N LEU A 348 -10.56 -11.57 -11.63
CA LEU A 348 -9.81 -12.30 -12.66
C LEU A 348 -10.20 -11.90 -14.08
N ALA A 349 -11.48 -11.65 -14.32
CA ALA A 349 -11.97 -11.28 -15.65
C ALA A 349 -11.70 -9.81 -16.03
N ARG A 350 -11.56 -8.90 -15.04
CA ARG A 350 -11.64 -7.45 -15.27
C ARG A 350 -10.41 -6.65 -14.87
N THR A 351 -9.42 -7.25 -14.20
CA THR A 351 -8.25 -6.52 -13.69
C THR A 351 -6.93 -7.01 -14.27
N ASP A 352 -5.88 -6.26 -13.96
CA ASP A 352 -4.49 -6.54 -14.32
C ASP A 352 -3.84 -7.64 -13.47
N SER A 353 -4.54 -8.20 -12.49
CA SER A 353 -4.00 -9.23 -11.60
C SER A 353 -3.54 -10.50 -12.33
N PRO A 354 -4.31 -11.06 -13.29
CA PRO A 354 -3.91 -12.27 -14.01
C PRO A 354 -2.68 -12.08 -14.90
N CYS A 355 -2.57 -10.96 -15.62
CA CYS A 355 -1.42 -10.74 -16.50
C CYS A 355 -0.11 -10.58 -15.71
N ARG A 356 -0.14 -9.93 -14.53
CA ARG A 356 1.03 -9.88 -13.65
C ARG A 356 1.35 -11.24 -13.04
N PHE A 357 0.34 -12.04 -12.73
CA PHE A 357 0.53 -13.39 -12.22
C PHE A 357 1.22 -14.28 -13.27
N ALA A 358 0.70 -14.31 -14.51
CA ALA A 358 1.31 -15.07 -15.60
C ALA A 358 2.77 -14.61 -15.85
N ARG A 359 3.02 -13.30 -15.83
CA ARG A 359 4.39 -12.80 -15.97
C ARG A 359 5.31 -13.24 -14.81
N LEU A 360 4.83 -13.26 -13.58
CA LEU A 360 5.58 -13.77 -12.44
C LEU A 360 5.90 -15.28 -12.58
N GLU A 361 4.98 -16.09 -13.12
CA GLU A 361 5.26 -17.51 -13.42
C GLU A 361 6.40 -17.67 -14.41
N GLU A 362 6.35 -16.94 -15.53
CA GLU A 362 7.44 -16.93 -16.52
C GLU A 362 8.78 -16.53 -15.90
N LEU A 363 8.79 -15.43 -15.12
CA LEU A 363 9.99 -14.91 -14.49
C LEU A 363 10.54 -15.89 -13.45
N THR A 364 9.68 -16.54 -12.66
CA THR A 364 10.08 -17.53 -11.66
C THR A 364 10.72 -18.74 -12.34
N ALA A 365 10.11 -19.25 -13.40
CA ALA A 365 10.65 -20.37 -14.17
C ALA A 365 12.00 -20.03 -14.85
N ALA A 366 12.12 -18.81 -15.37
CA ALA A 366 13.33 -18.36 -16.08
C ALA A 366 14.52 -18.04 -15.15
N ASN A 367 14.25 -17.65 -13.89
CA ASN A 367 15.28 -17.21 -12.96
C ASN A 367 15.59 -18.22 -11.85
N ALA A 368 14.85 -19.34 -11.76
CA ALA A 368 15.14 -20.37 -10.77
C ALA A 368 16.49 -21.07 -11.07
N PRO A 369 17.24 -21.41 -10.02
CA PRO A 369 16.98 -21.19 -8.60
C PRO A 369 17.23 -19.75 -8.16
N LEU A 370 16.29 -19.17 -7.39
CA LEU A 370 16.30 -17.75 -7.04
C LEU A 370 17.40 -17.39 -6.04
N THR A 371 18.06 -16.26 -6.30
CA THR A 371 18.89 -15.51 -5.36
C THR A 371 18.21 -14.18 -5.02
N PRO A 372 18.65 -13.41 -4.00
CA PRO A 372 18.16 -12.06 -3.77
C PRO A 372 18.30 -11.15 -5.00
N GLN A 373 19.39 -11.27 -5.76
CA GLN A 373 19.63 -10.51 -6.99
C GLN A 373 18.61 -10.87 -8.09
N ALA A 374 18.35 -12.17 -8.29
CA ALA A 374 17.32 -12.64 -9.22
C ALA A 374 15.92 -12.15 -8.80
N ALA A 375 15.60 -12.20 -7.50
CA ALA A 375 14.35 -11.69 -6.97
C ALA A 375 14.19 -10.19 -7.25
N VAL A 376 15.24 -9.37 -7.05
CA VAL A 376 15.24 -7.95 -7.40
C VAL A 376 15.05 -7.73 -8.90
N ALA A 377 15.70 -8.53 -9.74
CA ALA A 377 15.53 -8.46 -11.21
C ALA A 377 14.07 -8.72 -11.62
N MET A 378 13.42 -9.73 -11.02
CA MET A 378 11.99 -10.01 -11.24
C MET A 378 11.11 -8.82 -10.81
N LEU A 379 11.37 -8.21 -9.65
CA LEU A 379 10.62 -7.06 -9.14
C LEU A 379 10.79 -5.79 -10.01
N ARG A 380 11.87 -5.71 -10.79
CA ARG A 380 12.15 -4.61 -11.74
C ARG A 380 11.60 -4.86 -13.14
N ASP A 381 11.01 -6.02 -13.43
CA ASP A 381 10.55 -6.36 -14.78
C ASP A 381 9.39 -5.47 -15.24
N GLN A 382 9.55 -4.83 -16.39
CA GLN A 382 8.58 -3.92 -17.02
C GLN A 382 7.87 -4.53 -18.24
N ARG A 383 8.15 -5.81 -18.53
CA ARG A 383 7.56 -6.50 -19.66
C ARG A 383 6.23 -7.12 -19.30
N GLY A 384 5.40 -7.32 -20.30
CA GLY A 384 4.19 -8.11 -20.21
C GLY A 384 4.45 -9.60 -20.40
N GLU A 385 3.39 -10.39 -20.44
CA GLU A 385 3.41 -11.82 -20.73
C GLU A 385 4.18 -12.11 -22.03
N GLY A 386 4.93 -13.20 -22.07
CA GLY A 386 5.82 -13.55 -23.19
C GLY A 386 6.99 -12.58 -23.40
N GLY A 387 7.27 -11.69 -22.46
CA GLY A 387 8.30 -10.65 -22.60
C GLY A 387 7.91 -9.49 -23.52
N ALA A 388 6.61 -9.31 -23.80
CA ALA A 388 6.09 -8.28 -24.67
C ALA A 388 6.45 -6.87 -24.17
N ASP A 389 6.75 -5.96 -25.12
CA ASP A 389 6.89 -4.54 -24.82
C ASP A 389 5.51 -3.88 -24.73
N ILE A 390 5.07 -3.62 -23.50
CA ILE A 390 3.77 -3.00 -23.18
C ILE A 390 3.89 -1.53 -22.77
N GLY A 391 5.07 -0.94 -22.95
CA GLY A 391 5.39 0.41 -22.53
C GLY A 391 5.69 0.53 -21.03
N VAL A 392 6.30 1.66 -20.64
CA VAL A 392 6.68 1.93 -19.26
C VAL A 392 5.47 2.23 -18.39
N GLY A 393 5.49 1.78 -17.11
CA GLY A 393 4.44 2.06 -16.16
C GLY A 393 3.09 1.43 -16.52
N ASN A 394 3.10 0.29 -17.21
CA ASN A 394 1.88 -0.45 -17.56
C ASN A 394 1.41 -1.29 -16.36
N ASP A 395 0.08 -1.34 -16.15
CA ASP A 395 -0.53 -2.05 -15.03
C ASP A 395 -0.26 -3.57 -15.07
N CYS A 396 -0.05 -4.16 -16.26
CA CYS A 396 0.29 -5.57 -16.43
C CYS A 396 1.78 -5.89 -16.19
N SER A 397 2.64 -4.90 -15.95
CA SER A 397 4.03 -5.15 -15.58
C SER A 397 4.20 -5.41 -14.09
N VAL A 398 5.21 -6.19 -13.71
CA VAL A 398 5.58 -6.37 -12.28
C VAL A 398 6.09 -5.05 -11.70
N ASN A 399 6.84 -4.28 -12.50
CA ASN A 399 7.27 -2.92 -12.16
C ASN A 399 6.36 -1.90 -12.84
N GLN A 400 5.32 -1.47 -12.16
CA GLN A 400 4.39 -0.42 -12.62
C GLN A 400 4.95 1.01 -12.42
N SER A 401 6.15 1.16 -11.87
CA SER A 401 6.76 2.45 -11.52
C SER A 401 5.90 3.32 -10.57
N ILE A 402 5.12 2.69 -9.68
CA ILE A 402 4.27 3.35 -8.68
C ILE A 402 4.49 2.79 -7.26
N ALA A 403 5.41 1.86 -7.08
CA ALA A 403 5.59 1.21 -5.78
C ALA A 403 6.00 2.21 -4.71
N HIS A 404 5.25 2.26 -3.61
CA HIS A 404 5.73 2.93 -2.41
C HIS A 404 7.07 2.32 -1.98
N HIS A 405 7.14 0.98 -1.96
CA HIS A 405 8.39 0.26 -1.70
C HIS A 405 8.42 -1.08 -2.41
N SER A 406 9.63 -1.57 -2.60
CA SER A 406 9.92 -2.93 -3.05
C SER A 406 10.91 -3.57 -2.08
N VAL A 407 10.69 -4.83 -1.72
CA VAL A 407 11.50 -5.54 -0.71
C VAL A 407 11.79 -6.97 -1.12
N VAL A 408 12.95 -7.46 -0.68
CA VAL A 408 13.32 -8.88 -0.73
C VAL A 408 13.70 -9.32 0.69
N PHE A 409 13.25 -10.50 1.11
CA PHE A 409 13.59 -11.08 2.41
C PHE A 409 14.33 -12.39 2.25
N ARG A 410 15.26 -12.65 3.15
CA ARG A 410 15.87 -13.94 3.44
C ARG A 410 15.54 -14.29 4.89
N PRO A 411 14.40 -14.93 5.14
CA PRO A 411 13.88 -15.20 6.49
C PRO A 411 14.85 -15.92 7.41
N SER A 412 15.49 -16.99 6.94
CA SER A 412 16.45 -17.78 7.73
C SER A 412 17.71 -16.99 8.11
N ALA A 413 18.13 -16.04 7.26
CA ALA A 413 19.27 -15.17 7.50
C ALA A 413 18.91 -13.87 8.22
N LEU A 414 17.63 -13.62 8.49
CA LEU A 414 17.08 -12.37 9.06
C LEU A 414 17.50 -11.13 8.24
N LYS A 415 17.62 -11.26 6.91
CA LYS A 415 18.02 -10.17 6.02
C LYS A 415 16.84 -9.64 5.22
N MET A 416 16.81 -8.31 5.08
CA MET A 416 15.81 -7.59 4.28
C MET A 416 16.51 -6.57 3.39
N TRP A 417 16.24 -6.61 2.09
CA TRP A 417 16.65 -5.60 1.13
C TRP A 417 15.48 -4.67 0.84
N VAL A 418 15.70 -3.37 0.87
CA VAL A 418 14.70 -2.33 0.64
C VAL A 418 15.14 -1.46 -0.53
N SER A 419 14.23 -1.25 -1.50
CA SER A 419 14.49 -0.36 -2.63
C SER A 419 14.64 1.10 -2.20
N THR A 420 15.65 1.77 -2.74
CA THR A 420 15.78 3.22 -2.66
C THR A 420 15.02 3.89 -3.82
N SER A 421 14.93 5.22 -3.80
CA SER A 421 14.28 5.96 -4.90
C SER A 421 15.12 5.91 -6.19
N PRO A 422 14.48 5.98 -7.36
CA PRO A 422 13.05 5.99 -7.58
C PRO A 422 12.47 4.57 -7.67
N TRP A 423 11.39 4.31 -6.97
CA TRP A 423 10.63 3.03 -6.93
C TRP A 423 11.54 1.81 -6.80
N GLN A 424 11.51 0.87 -7.76
CA GLN A 424 12.38 -0.32 -7.81
C GLN A 424 13.71 -0.07 -8.53
N GLY A 425 13.88 1.08 -9.21
CA GLY A 425 15.05 1.40 -10.02
C GLY A 425 16.30 1.74 -9.21
N GLY A 426 16.14 2.27 -7.99
CA GLY A 426 17.26 2.57 -7.09
C GLY A 426 17.95 1.31 -6.56
N ALA A 427 19.04 1.48 -5.83
CA ALA A 427 19.72 0.36 -5.15
C ALA A 427 18.81 -0.30 -4.12
N TYR A 428 19.03 -1.58 -3.83
CA TYR A 428 18.39 -2.28 -2.72
C TYR A 428 19.38 -2.42 -1.58
N ILE A 429 19.03 -1.83 -0.45
CA ILE A 429 19.89 -1.74 0.72
C ILE A 429 19.54 -2.84 1.70
N CYS A 430 20.54 -3.63 2.09
CA CYS A 430 20.39 -4.77 2.98
C CYS A 430 20.42 -4.34 4.45
N TYR A 431 19.50 -4.88 5.22
CA TYR A 431 19.50 -4.79 6.68
C TYR A 431 19.55 -6.21 7.28
N ASP A 432 20.41 -6.40 8.27
CA ASP A 432 20.46 -7.58 9.11
C ASP A 432 19.69 -7.29 10.40
N LEU A 433 18.45 -7.81 10.49
CA LEU A 433 17.59 -7.59 11.66
C LEU A 433 18.23 -8.10 12.95
N GLY A 434 18.91 -9.26 12.88
CA GLY A 434 19.56 -9.83 14.04
C GLY A 434 20.71 -8.96 14.56
N ALA A 435 21.47 -8.35 13.67
CA ALA A 435 22.56 -7.42 14.02
C ALA A 435 22.00 -6.13 14.63
N VAL A 436 21.03 -5.49 13.97
CA VAL A 436 20.42 -4.24 14.45
C VAL A 436 19.74 -4.44 15.80
N MET A 437 19.07 -5.58 16.02
CA MET A 437 18.40 -5.84 17.30
C MET A 437 19.36 -6.18 18.43
N ARG A 438 20.56 -6.70 18.14
CA ARG A 438 21.57 -6.92 19.19
C ARG A 438 22.24 -5.64 19.65
N ASP A 439 22.59 -4.79 18.71
CA ASP A 439 23.33 -3.55 18.96
C ASP A 439 22.81 -2.43 18.06
N PRO A 440 21.74 -1.72 18.48
CA PRO A 440 21.14 -0.64 17.71
C PRO A 440 21.98 0.63 17.83
N ASP A 441 23.12 0.71 17.13
CA ASP A 441 23.99 1.88 17.13
C ASP A 441 23.43 3.00 16.21
N PRO A 442 22.91 4.11 16.75
CA PRO A 442 22.39 5.20 15.94
C PRO A 442 23.47 5.98 15.19
N ALA A 443 24.73 5.92 15.63
CA ALA A 443 25.86 6.62 15.01
C ALA A 443 26.52 5.79 13.90
N GLY A 444 26.41 4.46 13.97
CA GLY A 444 26.91 3.53 12.97
C GLY A 444 25.95 3.34 11.79
N GLU A 445 26.40 2.64 10.74
CA GLU A 445 25.53 2.24 9.64
C GLU A 445 24.69 1.03 10.07
N LEU A 446 23.34 1.12 9.94
CA LEU A 446 22.45 -0.02 10.22
C LEU A 446 22.38 -1.00 9.04
N CYS A 447 22.73 -0.54 7.83
CA CYS A 447 22.72 -1.36 6.62
C CYS A 447 24.06 -2.10 6.43
N ASP A 448 23.99 -3.28 5.80
CA ASP A 448 25.13 -4.07 5.36
C ASP A 448 25.47 -3.69 3.90
N ALA A 449 26.41 -2.75 3.74
CA ALA A 449 26.83 -2.27 2.42
C ALA A 449 27.47 -3.35 1.54
N ALA A 450 28.01 -4.43 2.12
CA ALA A 450 28.58 -5.53 1.36
C ALA A 450 27.51 -6.38 0.65
N GLN A 451 26.25 -6.26 1.07
CA GLN A 451 25.09 -6.97 0.51
C GLN A 451 24.21 -6.05 -0.35
N GLU A 452 24.65 -4.83 -0.67
CA GLU A 452 23.93 -3.94 -1.56
C GLU A 452 23.71 -4.57 -2.93
N ILE A 453 22.48 -4.47 -3.45
CA ILE A 453 22.17 -4.79 -4.84
C ILE A 453 22.08 -3.46 -5.59
N ALA A 454 22.97 -3.29 -6.57
CA ALA A 454 23.14 -2.02 -7.28
C ALA A 454 21.84 -1.51 -7.95
N ALA A 455 21.75 -0.20 -8.11
CA ALA A 455 20.69 0.44 -8.88
C ALA A 455 20.66 -0.06 -10.33
N ASP A 456 19.49 -0.09 -10.93
CA ASP A 456 19.31 -0.36 -12.35
C ASP A 456 19.68 0.88 -13.17
N THR A 457 20.95 0.95 -13.56
CA THR A 457 21.47 2.10 -14.30
C THR A 457 20.83 2.27 -15.67
N ALA A 458 20.40 1.18 -16.33
CA ALA A 458 19.72 1.23 -17.61
C ALA A 458 18.32 1.83 -17.47
N TYR A 459 17.56 1.36 -16.49
CA TYR A 459 16.25 1.95 -16.13
C TYR A 459 16.38 3.44 -15.78
N LEU A 460 17.33 3.80 -14.93
CA LEU A 460 17.54 5.17 -14.48
C LEU A 460 17.95 6.11 -15.62
N ALA A 461 18.71 5.62 -16.61
CA ALA A 461 19.15 6.42 -17.75
C ALA A 461 18.08 6.56 -18.83
N HIS A 462 17.23 5.55 -19.06
CA HIS A 462 16.35 5.49 -20.21
C HIS A 462 14.86 5.51 -19.86
N ASP A 463 14.41 4.61 -18.99
CA ASP A 463 12.98 4.42 -18.73
C ASP A 463 12.43 5.37 -17.66
N TYR A 464 13.18 5.65 -16.62
CA TYR A 464 12.75 6.59 -15.57
C TYR A 464 12.45 8.00 -16.12
N PRO A 465 13.31 8.63 -16.95
CA PRO A 465 12.99 9.90 -17.57
C PRO A 465 11.74 9.85 -18.46
N ARG A 466 11.49 8.71 -19.13
CA ARG A 466 10.27 8.47 -19.92
C ARG A 466 9.03 8.43 -19.03
N VAL A 467 9.07 7.72 -17.90
CA VAL A 467 7.95 7.68 -16.93
C VAL A 467 7.63 9.07 -16.42
N VAL A 468 8.64 9.85 -16.01
CA VAL A 468 8.46 11.22 -15.51
C VAL A 468 7.86 12.13 -16.59
N ALA A 469 8.41 12.09 -17.83
CA ALA A 469 7.90 12.87 -18.93
C ALA A 469 6.46 12.48 -19.31
N TYR A 470 6.16 11.19 -19.34
CA TYR A 470 4.85 10.63 -19.65
C TYR A 470 3.77 11.11 -18.67
N ARG A 471 4.05 11.03 -17.37
CA ARG A 471 3.12 11.49 -16.32
C ARG A 471 2.88 12.99 -16.40
N ARG A 472 3.94 13.79 -16.56
CA ARG A 472 3.83 15.24 -16.68
C ARG A 472 2.99 15.64 -17.89
N LEU A 473 3.30 15.10 -19.08
CA LEU A 473 2.57 15.40 -20.32
C LEU A 473 1.10 14.95 -20.22
N GLY A 474 0.85 13.75 -19.68
CA GLY A 474 -0.52 13.27 -19.46
C GLY A 474 -1.30 14.15 -18.47
N GLY A 475 -0.63 14.69 -17.43
CA GLY A 475 -1.20 15.68 -16.51
C GLY A 475 -1.59 16.97 -17.20
N GLU A 476 -0.75 17.50 -18.10
CA GLU A 476 -1.02 18.69 -18.91
C GLU A 476 -2.24 18.49 -19.82
N ILE A 477 -2.35 17.33 -20.47
CA ILE A 477 -3.50 16.98 -21.34
C ILE A 477 -4.79 16.88 -20.51
N ARG A 478 -4.78 16.15 -19.37
CA ARG A 478 -5.94 16.07 -18.47
C ARG A 478 -6.35 17.42 -17.91
N LYS A 479 -5.39 18.30 -17.61
CA LYS A 479 -5.67 19.68 -17.20
C LYS A 479 -6.39 20.45 -18.31
N ALA A 480 -5.89 20.41 -19.54
CA ALA A 480 -6.53 21.07 -20.67
C ALA A 480 -7.98 20.58 -20.88
N MET A 481 -8.23 19.27 -20.75
CA MET A 481 -9.59 18.72 -20.82
C MET A 481 -10.50 19.26 -19.70
N ARG A 482 -10.01 19.34 -18.46
CA ARG A 482 -10.80 19.88 -17.34
C ARG A 482 -11.11 21.37 -17.46
N GLU A 483 -10.18 22.12 -18.04
CA GLU A 483 -10.32 23.58 -18.27
C GLU A 483 -11.01 23.91 -19.60
N GLU A 484 -11.45 22.89 -20.35
CA GLU A 484 -12.08 23.01 -21.68
C GLU A 484 -11.21 23.84 -22.66
N THR A 485 -9.88 23.70 -22.55
CA THR A 485 -8.89 24.39 -23.40
C THR A 485 -8.21 23.40 -24.34
N ALA A 486 -7.62 23.93 -25.43
CA ALA A 486 -6.80 23.11 -26.30
C ALA A 486 -5.40 22.90 -25.72
N ALA A 487 -4.96 21.64 -25.69
CA ALA A 487 -3.57 21.31 -25.39
C ALA A 487 -2.67 21.69 -26.59
N ASP A 488 -1.43 22.09 -26.31
CA ASP A 488 -0.44 22.36 -27.34
C ASP A 488 -0.16 21.11 -28.20
N ALA A 489 -0.13 21.27 -29.51
CA ALA A 489 0.09 20.17 -30.44
C ALA A 489 1.43 19.46 -30.21
N ALA A 490 2.48 20.21 -29.83
CA ALA A 490 3.77 19.61 -29.48
C ALA A 490 3.70 18.76 -28.19
N THR A 491 2.84 19.10 -27.23
CA THR A 491 2.58 18.31 -26.05
C THR A 491 1.93 16.99 -26.41
N LEU A 492 0.91 17.00 -27.29
CA LEU A 492 0.22 15.77 -27.74
C LEU A 492 1.17 14.83 -28.48
N ASP A 493 1.94 15.37 -29.42
CA ASP A 493 2.92 14.60 -30.20
C ASP A 493 4.06 14.04 -29.34
N ARG A 494 4.55 14.80 -28.36
CA ARG A 494 5.54 14.30 -27.40
C ARG A 494 4.97 13.22 -26.49
N PHE A 495 3.73 13.36 -26.03
CA PHE A 495 3.07 12.35 -25.20
C PHE A 495 2.93 11.03 -25.95
N GLU A 496 2.43 11.06 -27.20
CA GLU A 496 2.34 9.89 -28.07
C GLU A 496 3.70 9.19 -28.21
N ARG A 497 4.74 9.93 -28.57
CA ARG A 497 6.10 9.38 -28.79
C ARG A 497 6.79 8.91 -27.53
N THR A 498 6.40 9.40 -26.37
CA THR A 498 7.05 9.01 -25.11
C THR A 498 6.72 7.57 -24.72
N ASN A 499 5.50 7.10 -24.97
CA ASN A 499 5.08 5.75 -24.54
C ASN A 499 4.04 5.12 -25.50
N PRO A 500 4.39 4.93 -26.79
CA PRO A 500 3.44 4.50 -27.81
C PRO A 500 2.94 3.06 -27.67
N GLN A 501 3.61 2.21 -26.88
CA GLN A 501 3.21 0.84 -26.62
C GLN A 501 2.17 0.72 -25.49
N ASN A 502 2.02 1.78 -24.67
CA ASN A 502 1.12 1.76 -23.53
C ASN A 502 -0.32 2.06 -23.96
N PHE A 503 -1.26 1.22 -23.56
CA PHE A 503 -2.69 1.38 -23.77
C PHE A 503 -3.20 2.77 -23.36
N HIS A 504 -2.81 3.25 -22.17
CA HIS A 504 -3.27 4.53 -21.64
C HIS A 504 -2.85 5.73 -22.46
N THR A 505 -1.80 5.62 -23.28
CA THR A 505 -1.41 6.69 -24.23
C THR A 505 -2.51 6.94 -25.22
N TRP A 506 -2.98 5.88 -25.85
CA TRP A 506 -4.00 5.97 -26.90
C TRP A 506 -5.39 6.27 -26.32
N LYS A 507 -5.71 5.69 -25.15
CA LYS A 507 -6.95 6.01 -24.45
C LYS A 507 -7.04 7.51 -24.13
N LEU A 508 -6.03 8.09 -23.48
CA LEU A 508 -6.02 9.51 -23.09
C LEU A 508 -6.08 10.44 -24.31
N LEU A 509 -5.35 10.12 -25.38
CA LEU A 509 -5.42 10.89 -26.63
C LEU A 509 -6.81 10.80 -27.29
N GLY A 510 -7.43 9.62 -27.28
CA GLY A 510 -8.80 9.41 -27.75
C GLY A 510 -9.82 10.23 -26.97
N GLU A 511 -9.75 10.19 -25.65
CA GLU A 511 -10.59 10.99 -24.74
C GLU A 511 -10.39 12.50 -24.98
N TYR A 512 -9.15 12.94 -25.15
CA TYR A 512 -8.81 14.33 -25.45
C TYR A 512 -9.43 14.76 -26.79
N TYR A 513 -9.20 14.04 -27.92
CA TYR A 513 -9.76 14.41 -29.21
C TYR A 513 -11.29 14.40 -29.20
N ARG A 514 -11.92 13.44 -28.51
CA ARG A 514 -13.37 13.42 -28.30
C ARG A 514 -13.85 14.69 -27.57
N SER A 515 -13.13 15.12 -26.52
CA SER A 515 -13.48 16.35 -25.79
C SER A 515 -13.36 17.62 -26.64
N GLN A 516 -12.50 17.60 -27.66
CA GLN A 516 -12.32 18.71 -28.62
C GLN A 516 -13.28 18.61 -29.83
N GLY A 517 -14.15 17.59 -29.89
CA GLY A 517 -15.08 17.38 -31.03
C GLY A 517 -14.40 16.79 -32.28
N ASP A 518 -13.19 16.26 -32.17
CA ASP A 518 -12.49 15.59 -33.29
C ASP A 518 -12.70 14.08 -33.22
N ASP A 519 -13.90 13.66 -33.61
CA ASP A 519 -14.31 12.25 -33.52
C ASP A 519 -13.46 11.34 -34.43
N VAL A 520 -12.89 11.88 -35.53
CA VAL A 520 -12.05 11.09 -36.44
C VAL A 520 -10.74 10.69 -35.75
N ARG A 521 -10.02 11.66 -35.17
CA ARG A 521 -8.78 11.37 -34.45
C ARG A 521 -9.07 10.57 -33.16
N ALA A 522 -10.18 10.84 -32.48
CA ALA A 522 -10.59 10.06 -31.33
C ALA A 522 -10.75 8.58 -31.67
N ALA A 523 -11.50 8.25 -32.75
CA ALA A 523 -11.67 6.87 -33.18
C ALA A 523 -10.33 6.19 -33.55
N GLN A 524 -9.45 6.89 -34.27
CA GLN A 524 -8.12 6.35 -34.58
C GLN A 524 -7.28 6.03 -33.34
N CYS A 525 -7.36 6.86 -32.30
CA CYS A 525 -6.67 6.62 -31.04
C CYS A 525 -7.29 5.44 -30.29
N PHE A 526 -8.62 5.34 -30.21
CA PHE A 526 -9.28 4.19 -29.57
C PHE A 526 -9.01 2.88 -30.32
N ASP A 527 -8.94 2.90 -31.66
CA ASP A 527 -8.55 1.71 -32.42
C ASP A 527 -7.14 1.24 -32.07
N LYS A 528 -6.18 2.17 -31.89
CA LYS A 528 -4.82 1.84 -31.44
C LYS A 528 -4.82 1.34 -29.99
N ALA A 529 -5.64 1.93 -29.12
CA ALA A 529 -5.80 1.44 -27.74
C ALA A 529 -6.31 0.00 -27.73
N LEU A 530 -7.33 -0.33 -28.54
CA LEU A 530 -7.89 -1.69 -28.64
C LEU A 530 -6.89 -2.72 -29.20
N GLN A 531 -5.90 -2.30 -29.98
CA GLN A 531 -4.83 -3.15 -30.49
C GLN A 531 -3.67 -3.32 -29.49
N SER A 532 -3.60 -2.49 -28.46
CA SER A 532 -2.64 -2.60 -27.37
C SER A 532 -3.12 -3.61 -26.31
N GLY A 533 -2.24 -4.11 -25.47
CA GLY A 533 -2.63 -4.94 -24.33
C GLY A 533 -3.45 -4.12 -23.32
N ILE A 534 -4.75 -4.39 -23.26
CA ILE A 534 -5.69 -3.70 -22.37
C ILE A 534 -5.57 -4.31 -20.99
N PRO A 535 -5.13 -3.56 -19.96
CA PRO A 535 -4.87 -4.14 -18.64
C PRO A 535 -6.15 -4.47 -17.89
N ARG A 536 -7.26 -3.73 -18.13
CA ARG A 536 -8.54 -3.87 -17.41
C ARG A 536 -9.71 -3.91 -18.38
N ALA A 537 -10.60 -4.89 -18.21
CA ALA A 537 -11.76 -5.05 -19.10
C ALA A 537 -12.69 -3.83 -19.09
N ASP A 538 -12.86 -3.15 -17.94
CA ASP A 538 -13.68 -1.93 -17.83
C ASP A 538 -13.19 -0.80 -18.73
N GLU A 539 -11.88 -0.73 -18.97
CA GLU A 539 -11.28 0.26 -19.86
C GLU A 539 -11.52 -0.04 -21.34
N ARG A 540 -11.85 -1.31 -21.67
CA ARG A 540 -12.24 -1.70 -23.02
C ARG A 540 -13.66 -1.27 -23.35
N GLU A 541 -14.54 -1.19 -22.34
CA GLU A 541 -15.93 -0.81 -22.48
C GLU A 541 -16.13 0.71 -22.50
N ALA A 542 -15.18 1.48 -21.95
CA ALA A 542 -15.20 2.93 -21.84
C ALA A 542 -14.72 3.64 -23.11
#